data_f0a16d21f61a78922abd5aee7ce81b23
#
_entry.id   f0a16d21f61a78922abd5aee7ce81b23
#
_cell.length_a   1.000
_cell.length_b   1.000
_cell.length_c   1.000
_cell.angle_alpha   90.00
_cell.angle_beta   90.00
_cell.angle_gamma   90.00
#
_symmetry.space_group_name_H-M   'P 1'
#
loop_
_entity.id
_entity.type
_entity.pdbx_description
1 polymer ?
#
loop_
_entity_poly.entity_id
_entity_poly.type
_entity_poly.pdbx_seq_one_letter_code
_entity_poly.pdbx_strand_id
1 'polypeptide(L)'
;MIPGKKLLNLSIIFMTATMIISCGSEEEQPDQLMEIKSDSTKSNLVNIEGQVFSLPSPIQTAMLIQKSGAPYDASLLNEAKNVSKYTTNFQKALNLGILGADLAYVTIYQQTQNGITYLTAVNKLAEELGVSGAFSQDLIKRFERNMGNQDSLLVMVSDAYQEADNFLKNNKRKDVSALVLTGGWIESLWFAVNVAEKTKNKDVIQRIGEQKITIKNLKKLLEPFYKEKPEYAELIDQLIDLETVFDQIVYTYEYVDTFFASLRSDAS
;
A
#
# COMPACT_ATOMS: atom_id res chain seq x y z
N MET A 1 -47.04 -45.34 -44.45
CA MET A 1 -46.70 -46.77 -44.41
C MET A 1 -46.17 -47.07 -43.01
N ILE A 2 -47.01 -47.66 -42.19
CA ILE A 2 -46.80 -48.25 -40.85
C ILE A 2 -46.34 -49.71 -41.14
N PRO A 3 -45.70 -50.51 -40.29
CA PRO A 3 -45.68 -50.63 -38.83
C PRO A 3 -44.26 -50.98 -38.28
N GLY A 4 -44.03 -51.24 -37.05
CA GLY A 4 -44.64 -52.01 -36.00
C GLY A 4 -43.84 -52.12 -34.72
N LYS A 5 -44.63 -52.20 -33.71
CA LYS A 5 -44.55 -52.69 -32.34
C LYS A 5 -43.58 -53.80 -31.99
N LYS A 6 -43.08 -53.75 -30.72
CA LYS A 6 -43.16 -54.77 -29.60
C LYS A 6 -42.42 -54.22 -28.43
N LEU A 7 -42.95 -53.90 -27.28
CA LEU A 7 -43.54 -54.57 -26.12
C LEU A 7 -42.72 -55.73 -25.54
N LEU A 8 -42.51 -55.59 -24.25
CA LEU A 8 -42.47 -56.55 -23.14
C LEU A 8 -41.15 -56.47 -22.35
N ASN A 9 -41.00 -56.44 -21.07
CA ASN A 9 -41.74 -56.70 -19.82
C ASN A 9 -40.82 -56.23 -18.69
N LEU A 10 -41.33 -55.53 -17.72
CA LEU A 10 -41.77 -55.98 -16.37
C LEU A 10 -40.63 -56.63 -15.50
N SER A 11 -40.13 -55.90 -14.53
CA SER A 11 -39.87 -56.43 -13.20
C SER A 11 -39.86 -55.31 -12.14
N ILE A 12 -40.82 -55.41 -11.28
CA ILE A 12 -41.06 -54.66 -10.06
C ILE A 12 -40.04 -55.16 -9.02
N ILE A 13 -39.25 -54.25 -8.45
CA ILE A 13 -38.66 -54.47 -7.12
C ILE A 13 -38.98 -53.22 -6.29
N PHE A 14 -39.90 -53.44 -5.35
CA PHE A 14 -40.27 -52.59 -4.25
C PHE A 14 -39.09 -52.51 -3.27
N MET A 15 -38.49 -51.34 -3.06
CA MET A 15 -37.62 -51.15 -1.93
C MET A 15 -37.90 -49.80 -1.30
N THR A 16 -38.55 -49.89 -0.17
CA THR A 16 -38.87 -48.78 0.73
C THR A 16 -37.61 -48.10 1.18
N ALA A 17 -37.44 -46.83 0.81
CA ALA A 17 -36.42 -45.96 1.41
C ALA A 17 -37.11 -44.87 2.19
N THR A 18 -36.95 -44.91 3.48
CA THR A 18 -37.34 -43.94 4.49
C THR A 18 -36.84 -42.57 4.14
N MET A 19 -37.75 -41.60 4.01
CA MET A 19 -37.42 -40.16 3.99
C MET A 19 -36.94 -39.75 5.38
N ILE A 20 -35.68 -39.45 5.51
CA ILE A 20 -35.14 -38.63 6.59
C ILE A 20 -35.18 -37.19 6.10
N ILE A 21 -36.17 -36.43 6.56
CA ILE A 21 -36.17 -34.97 6.45
C ILE A 21 -35.12 -34.46 7.42
N SER A 22 -33.93 -34.20 6.93
CA SER A 22 -32.93 -33.41 7.63
C SER A 22 -33.19 -31.94 7.29
N CYS A 23 -33.80 -31.19 8.19
CA CYS A 23 -33.68 -29.75 8.24
C CYS A 23 -32.23 -29.41 8.52
N GLY A 24 -31.48 -29.16 7.47
CA GLY A 24 -30.20 -28.48 7.56
C GLY A 24 -30.45 -26.98 7.71
N SER A 25 -30.39 -26.48 8.93
CA SER A 25 -30.09 -25.09 9.15
C SER A 25 -28.80 -24.75 8.40
N GLU A 26 -28.84 -23.81 7.47
CA GLU A 26 -27.66 -23.12 6.97
C GLU A 26 -26.99 -22.45 8.19
N GLU A 27 -26.02 -23.11 8.79
CA GLU A 27 -25.03 -22.44 9.61
C GLU A 27 -24.25 -21.55 8.65
N GLU A 28 -24.50 -20.25 8.72
CA GLU A 28 -23.58 -19.23 8.26
C GLU A 28 -22.21 -19.57 8.89
N GLN A 29 -21.29 -20.08 8.07
CA GLN A 29 -19.91 -20.20 8.47
C GLN A 29 -19.45 -18.78 8.87
N PRO A 30 -18.95 -18.59 10.08
CA PRO A 30 -18.33 -17.32 10.41
C PRO A 30 -17.18 -17.13 9.41
N ASP A 31 -17.27 -16.01 8.72
CA ASP A 31 -16.23 -15.46 7.85
C ASP A 31 -14.90 -15.67 8.57
N GLN A 32 -14.09 -16.60 8.05
CA GLN A 32 -12.77 -16.84 8.60
C GLN A 32 -12.01 -15.53 8.38
N LEU A 33 -11.95 -14.73 9.44
CA LEU A 33 -11.00 -13.65 9.57
C LEU A 33 -9.67 -14.22 9.11
N MET A 34 -9.27 -13.89 7.87
CA MET A 34 -7.94 -14.15 7.38
C MET A 34 -7.02 -13.51 8.40
N GLU A 35 -6.40 -14.34 9.21
CA GLU A 35 -5.28 -13.95 10.05
C GLU A 35 -4.30 -13.29 9.10
N ILE A 36 -4.27 -11.96 9.09
CA ILE A 36 -3.31 -11.18 8.32
C ILE A 36 -1.96 -11.48 8.97
N LYS A 37 -1.39 -12.63 8.62
CA LYS A 37 0.05 -12.82 8.70
C LYS A 37 0.60 -11.83 7.69
N SER A 38 0.84 -10.63 8.17
CA SER A 38 1.53 -9.59 7.42
C SER A 38 2.92 -10.14 7.09
N ASP A 39 3.00 -10.79 5.94
CA ASP A 39 4.28 -11.03 5.29
C ASP A 39 4.73 -9.66 4.77
N SER A 40 5.18 -8.85 5.73
CA SER A 40 5.59 -7.47 5.54
C SER A 40 6.76 -7.33 4.54
N THR A 41 7.36 -8.45 4.16
CA THR A 41 8.50 -8.49 3.24
C THR A 41 8.07 -8.44 1.76
N LYS A 42 6.88 -8.94 1.40
CA LYS A 42 6.43 -8.97 -0.01
C LYS A 42 5.90 -7.64 -0.53
N SER A 43 5.38 -6.77 0.33
CA SER A 43 4.80 -5.48 -0.09
C SER A 43 5.84 -4.39 -0.43
N ASN A 44 7.12 -4.62 -0.13
CA ASN A 44 8.19 -3.65 -0.32
C ASN A 44 8.97 -3.83 -1.63
N LEU A 45 8.69 -4.87 -2.39
CA LEU A 45 9.45 -5.20 -3.59
C LEU A 45 8.74 -4.66 -4.83
N VAL A 46 9.37 -3.70 -5.48
CA VAL A 46 8.92 -3.12 -6.75
C VAL A 46 9.81 -3.67 -7.86
N ASN A 47 9.22 -4.34 -8.83
CA ASN A 47 9.95 -4.84 -10.00
C ASN A 47 9.80 -3.87 -11.16
N ILE A 48 10.90 -3.29 -11.61
CA ILE A 48 10.94 -2.41 -12.78
C ILE A 48 12.04 -2.91 -13.70
N GLU A 49 11.68 -3.28 -14.93
CA GLU A 49 12.60 -3.83 -15.97
C GLU A 49 13.41 -5.05 -15.53
N GLY A 50 12.82 -5.90 -14.70
CA GLY A 50 13.52 -7.09 -14.18
C GLY A 50 14.43 -6.79 -12.99
N GLN A 51 14.57 -5.53 -12.59
CA GLN A 51 15.25 -5.14 -11.36
C GLN A 51 14.25 -5.02 -10.21
N VAL A 52 14.59 -5.65 -9.10
CA VAL A 52 13.77 -5.62 -7.88
C VAL A 52 14.31 -4.54 -6.94
N PHE A 53 13.47 -3.57 -6.62
CA PHE A 53 13.77 -2.50 -5.69
C PHE A 53 12.98 -2.71 -4.40
N SER A 54 13.62 -2.51 -3.26
CA SER A 54 12.93 -2.44 -1.97
C SER A 54 12.60 -0.99 -1.67
N LEU A 55 11.32 -0.66 -1.66
CA LEU A 55 10.79 0.67 -1.34
C LEU A 55 9.75 0.51 -0.23
N PRO A 56 9.93 1.12 0.95
CA PRO A 56 8.93 1.05 2.01
C PRO A 56 7.61 1.66 1.56
N SER A 57 6.52 0.99 1.88
CA SER A 57 5.18 1.52 1.61
C SER A 57 4.86 2.67 2.57
N PRO A 58 4.20 3.75 2.11
CA PRO A 58 3.73 4.83 2.97
C PRO A 58 2.90 4.35 4.17
N ILE A 59 2.08 3.33 3.98
CA ILE A 59 1.28 2.72 5.06
C ILE A 59 2.16 2.16 6.17
N GLN A 60 3.25 1.47 5.83
CA GLN A 60 4.14 0.89 6.84
C GLN A 60 4.80 1.96 7.70
N THR A 61 5.20 3.07 7.07
CA THR A 61 5.75 4.22 7.79
C THR A 61 4.70 4.86 8.70
N ALA A 62 3.48 5.08 8.21
CA ALA A 62 2.39 5.63 9.00
C ALA A 62 2.02 4.73 10.19
N MET A 63 1.97 3.40 9.99
CA MET A 63 1.75 2.42 11.07
C MET A 63 2.86 2.45 12.13
N LEU A 64 4.11 2.54 11.72
CA LEU A 64 5.24 2.66 12.64
C LEU A 64 5.13 3.93 13.49
N ILE A 65 4.81 5.05 12.84
CA ILE A 65 4.61 6.33 13.51
C ILE A 65 3.48 6.23 14.54
N GLN A 66 2.33 5.68 14.18
CA GLN A 66 1.21 5.48 15.11
C GLN A 66 1.61 4.56 16.29
N LYS A 67 2.26 3.43 16.00
CA LYS A 67 2.75 2.48 17.01
C LYS A 67 3.79 3.08 17.96
N SER A 68 4.53 4.09 17.51
CA SER A 68 5.48 4.83 18.37
C SER A 68 4.79 5.69 19.44
N GLY A 69 3.46 5.79 19.42
CA GLY A 69 2.66 6.61 20.31
C GLY A 69 2.59 8.08 19.90
N ALA A 70 3.11 8.46 18.73
CA ALA A 70 2.99 9.83 18.23
C ALA A 70 1.52 10.18 17.98
N PRO A 71 1.03 11.36 18.42
CA PRO A 71 -0.33 11.80 18.15
C PRO A 71 -0.48 12.18 16.67
N TYR A 72 -1.74 12.18 16.20
CA TYR A 72 -2.06 12.74 14.88
C TYR A 72 -1.69 14.23 14.82
N ASP A 73 -1.02 14.61 13.75
CA ASP A 73 -0.62 16.00 13.51
C ASP A 73 -0.99 16.40 12.07
N ALA A 74 -2.11 17.12 11.93
CA ALA A 74 -2.60 17.60 10.64
C ALA A 74 -1.67 18.62 9.98
N SER A 75 -0.76 19.26 10.71
CA SER A 75 0.18 20.24 10.16
C SER A 75 1.27 19.62 9.30
N LEU A 76 1.43 18.30 9.37
CA LEU A 76 2.39 17.55 8.55
C LEU A 76 1.87 17.30 7.13
N LEU A 77 0.57 17.40 6.92
CA LEU A 77 -0.09 17.03 5.67
C LEU A 77 -0.01 18.13 4.62
N ASN A 78 0.09 17.73 3.35
CA ASN A 78 -0.12 18.65 2.24
C ASN A 78 -1.60 19.03 2.11
N GLU A 79 -1.85 20.28 1.79
CA GLU A 79 -3.22 20.72 1.60
C GLU A 79 -3.82 20.12 0.32
N ALA A 80 -4.82 19.25 0.46
CA ALA A 80 -5.50 18.58 -0.65
C ALA A 80 -6.03 19.56 -1.72
N LYS A 81 -6.40 20.82 -1.34
CA LYS A 81 -6.82 21.88 -2.29
C LYS A 81 -5.74 22.30 -3.28
N ASN A 82 -4.45 22.00 -2.99
CA ASN A 82 -3.33 22.32 -3.89
C ASN A 82 -3.34 21.52 -5.19
N VAL A 83 -4.16 20.49 -5.31
CA VAL A 83 -4.34 19.70 -6.53
C VAL A 83 -4.54 20.58 -7.77
N SER A 84 -5.27 21.69 -7.66
CA SER A 84 -5.51 22.62 -8.76
C SER A 84 -4.29 23.43 -9.20
N LYS A 85 -3.20 23.42 -8.41
CA LYS A 85 -1.95 24.14 -8.72
C LYS A 85 -0.98 23.30 -9.56
N TYR A 86 -1.16 21.98 -9.61
CA TYR A 86 -0.27 21.09 -10.35
C TYR A 86 -0.65 21.06 -11.82
N THR A 87 0.20 21.65 -12.67
CA THR A 87 -0.11 21.86 -14.08
C THR A 87 0.59 20.89 -15.02
N THR A 88 1.80 20.42 -14.66
CA THR A 88 2.56 19.47 -15.48
C THR A 88 2.29 18.01 -15.05
N ASN A 89 2.48 17.06 -15.96
CA ASN A 89 2.37 15.63 -15.63
C ASN A 89 3.40 15.21 -14.55
N PHE A 90 4.58 15.85 -14.56
CA PHE A 90 5.59 15.65 -13.54
C PHE A 90 5.06 16.03 -12.15
N GLN A 91 4.55 17.27 -12.00
CA GLN A 91 3.98 17.74 -10.73
C GLN A 91 2.80 16.88 -10.28
N LYS A 92 1.90 16.53 -11.19
CA LYS A 92 0.74 15.68 -10.88
C LYS A 92 1.15 14.30 -10.41
N ALA A 93 2.11 13.65 -11.08
CA ALA A 93 2.57 12.33 -10.74
C ALA A 93 3.31 12.29 -9.39
N LEU A 94 4.22 13.23 -9.15
CA LEU A 94 4.92 13.34 -7.88
C LEU A 94 3.94 13.57 -6.73
N ASN A 95 2.99 14.51 -6.91
CA ASN A 95 2.00 14.85 -5.89
C ASN A 95 0.90 13.79 -5.75
N LEU A 96 0.65 12.96 -6.75
CA LEU A 96 -0.20 11.77 -6.60
C LEU A 96 0.39 10.82 -5.55
N GLY A 97 1.71 10.63 -5.56
CA GLY A 97 2.42 9.86 -4.55
C GLY A 97 2.37 10.50 -3.16
N ILE A 98 2.63 11.80 -3.08
CA ILE A 98 2.59 12.59 -1.84
C ILE A 98 1.20 12.49 -1.20
N LEU A 99 0.14 12.85 -1.94
CA LEU A 99 -1.24 12.80 -1.43
C LEU A 99 -1.71 11.36 -1.12
N GLY A 100 -1.13 10.36 -1.79
CA GLY A 100 -1.34 8.96 -1.45
C GLY A 100 -0.74 8.59 -0.08
N ALA A 101 0.42 9.16 0.27
CA ALA A 101 1.00 8.98 1.59
C ALA A 101 0.21 9.74 2.67
N ASP A 102 -0.28 10.95 2.36
CA ASP A 102 -1.22 11.68 3.21
C ASP A 102 -2.48 10.86 3.48
N LEU A 103 -3.06 10.25 2.44
CA LEU A 103 -4.22 9.36 2.56
C LEU A 103 -3.93 8.18 3.49
N ALA A 104 -2.77 7.56 3.35
CA ALA A 104 -2.35 6.47 4.24
C ALA A 104 -2.24 6.94 5.69
N TYR A 105 -1.61 8.10 5.93
CA TYR A 105 -1.45 8.67 7.26
C TYR A 105 -2.80 8.99 7.93
N VAL A 106 -3.70 9.69 7.27
CA VAL A 106 -5.03 10.01 7.82
C VAL A 106 -5.88 8.76 8.06
N THR A 107 -5.71 7.73 7.22
CA THR A 107 -6.40 6.44 7.36
C THR A 107 -5.92 5.70 8.62
N ILE A 108 -4.62 5.62 8.83
CA ILE A 108 -4.01 5.00 10.02
C ILE A 108 -4.48 5.67 11.30
N TYR A 109 -4.63 7.00 11.28
CA TYR A 109 -5.12 7.78 12.42
C TYR A 109 -6.65 7.91 12.47
N GLN A 110 -7.37 7.16 11.65
CA GLN A 110 -8.84 7.11 11.60
C GLN A 110 -9.51 8.48 11.38
N GLN A 111 -8.84 9.36 10.63
CA GLN A 111 -9.34 10.69 10.31
C GLN A 111 -10.29 10.64 9.12
N THR A 112 -11.50 10.11 9.33
CA THR A 112 -12.49 9.78 8.29
C THR A 112 -12.75 10.92 7.30
N GLN A 113 -13.02 12.14 7.79
CA GLN A 113 -13.32 13.29 6.93
C GLN A 113 -12.12 13.69 6.07
N ASN A 114 -10.92 13.65 6.64
CA ASN A 114 -9.69 13.89 5.90
C ASN A 114 -9.46 12.78 4.88
N GLY A 115 -9.73 11.52 5.24
CA GLY A 115 -9.63 10.38 4.32
C GLY A 115 -10.42 10.59 3.03
N ILE A 116 -11.68 11.04 3.12
CA ILE A 116 -12.51 11.35 1.95
C ILE A 116 -11.87 12.49 1.12
N THR A 117 -11.39 13.52 1.80
CA THR A 117 -10.78 14.69 1.14
C THR A 117 -9.53 14.29 0.34
N TYR A 118 -8.63 13.52 0.95
CA TYR A 118 -7.42 13.03 0.28
C TYR A 118 -7.72 12.00 -0.81
N LEU A 119 -8.68 11.10 -0.60
CA LEU A 119 -9.11 10.15 -1.63
C LEU A 119 -9.64 10.88 -2.87
N THR A 120 -10.44 11.93 -2.67
CA THR A 120 -10.95 12.76 -3.77
C THR A 120 -9.81 13.46 -4.52
N ALA A 121 -8.81 13.98 -3.79
CA ALA A 121 -7.65 14.63 -4.38
C ALA A 121 -6.78 13.67 -5.19
N VAL A 122 -6.52 12.48 -4.66
CA VAL A 122 -5.80 11.39 -5.32
C VAL A 122 -6.52 10.96 -6.60
N ASN A 123 -7.85 10.74 -6.52
CA ASN A 123 -8.64 10.36 -7.71
C ASN A 123 -8.58 11.43 -8.80
N LYS A 124 -8.69 12.70 -8.44
CA LYS A 124 -8.59 13.81 -9.38
C LYS A 124 -7.25 13.82 -10.12
N LEU A 125 -6.12 13.68 -9.41
CA LEU A 125 -4.81 13.61 -10.06
C LEU A 125 -4.67 12.37 -10.96
N ALA A 126 -5.21 11.23 -10.53
CA ALA A 126 -5.21 10.01 -11.33
C ALA A 126 -6.01 10.18 -12.63
N GLU A 127 -7.16 10.85 -12.59
CA GLU A 127 -7.97 11.18 -13.77
C GLU A 127 -7.20 12.11 -14.72
N GLU A 128 -6.62 13.19 -14.20
CA GLU A 128 -5.86 14.17 -15.00
C GLU A 128 -4.58 13.58 -15.61
N LEU A 129 -4.00 12.55 -15.01
CA LEU A 129 -2.87 11.79 -15.54
C LEU A 129 -3.29 10.70 -16.54
N GLY A 130 -4.60 10.43 -16.68
CA GLY A 130 -5.12 9.33 -17.50
C GLY A 130 -4.84 7.95 -16.91
N VAL A 131 -4.71 7.84 -15.59
CA VAL A 131 -4.43 6.60 -14.84
C VAL A 131 -5.57 6.22 -13.88
N SER A 132 -6.75 6.78 -14.09
CA SER A 132 -7.96 6.53 -13.29
C SER A 132 -8.41 5.06 -13.27
N GLY A 133 -7.98 4.25 -14.23
CA GLY A 133 -8.20 2.80 -14.21
C GLY A 133 -7.64 2.10 -12.98
N ALA A 134 -6.65 2.72 -12.30
CA ALA A 134 -6.10 2.26 -11.04
C ALA A 134 -6.95 2.66 -9.81
N PHE A 135 -7.87 3.63 -9.97
CA PHE A 135 -8.72 4.17 -8.91
C PHE A 135 -10.18 4.11 -9.35
N SER A 136 -10.75 2.90 -9.38
CA SER A 136 -12.12 2.71 -9.85
C SER A 136 -13.15 3.37 -8.93
N GLN A 137 -14.30 3.77 -9.50
CA GLN A 137 -15.44 4.29 -8.74
C GLN A 137 -15.92 3.30 -7.66
N ASP A 138 -15.71 1.99 -7.90
CA ASP A 138 -16.04 0.96 -6.92
C ASP A 138 -15.07 0.99 -5.73
N LEU A 139 -13.78 1.21 -5.96
CA LEU A 139 -12.79 1.37 -4.89
C LEU A 139 -13.17 2.55 -3.97
N ILE A 140 -13.56 3.69 -4.54
CA ILE A 140 -13.99 4.86 -3.77
C ILE A 140 -15.20 4.53 -2.90
N LYS A 141 -16.25 3.91 -3.50
CA LYS A 141 -17.46 3.51 -2.75
C LYS A 141 -17.17 2.46 -1.68
N ARG A 142 -16.24 1.54 -1.93
CA ARG A 142 -15.80 0.57 -0.93
C ARG A 142 -15.06 1.26 0.21
N PHE A 143 -14.17 2.21 -0.09
CA PHE A 143 -13.49 3.01 0.91
C PHE A 143 -14.48 3.75 1.82
N GLU A 144 -15.45 4.46 1.23
CA GLU A 144 -16.51 5.16 1.97
C GLU A 144 -17.32 4.24 2.89
N ARG A 145 -17.68 3.05 2.40
CA ARG A 145 -18.44 2.06 3.18
C ARG A 145 -17.66 1.45 4.34
N ASN A 146 -16.34 1.43 4.25
CA ASN A 146 -15.45 0.83 5.25
C ASN A 146 -14.79 1.85 6.18
N MET A 147 -15.21 3.12 6.17
CA MET A 147 -14.60 4.19 6.96
C MET A 147 -14.57 3.97 8.47
N GLY A 148 -15.35 3.03 8.99
CA GLY A 148 -15.31 2.61 10.40
C GLY A 148 -14.41 1.39 10.67
N ASN A 149 -13.82 0.78 9.64
CA ASN A 149 -13.01 -0.43 9.78
C ASN A 149 -11.58 -0.18 9.30
N GLN A 150 -10.69 0.09 10.25
CA GLN A 150 -9.30 0.43 9.97
C GLN A 150 -8.58 -0.66 9.16
N ASP A 151 -8.76 -1.93 9.50
CA ASP A 151 -8.08 -3.04 8.84
C ASP A 151 -8.51 -3.15 7.38
N SER A 152 -9.82 -3.02 7.10
CA SER A 152 -10.34 -2.99 5.73
C SER A 152 -9.80 -1.80 4.93
N LEU A 153 -9.72 -0.62 5.54
CA LEU A 153 -9.17 0.57 4.88
C LEU A 153 -7.68 0.41 4.56
N LEU A 154 -6.91 -0.20 5.45
CA LEU A 154 -5.49 -0.48 5.24
C LEU A 154 -5.27 -1.43 4.06
N VAL A 155 -6.03 -2.51 4.00
CA VAL A 155 -5.99 -3.44 2.86
C VAL A 155 -6.33 -2.70 1.59
N MET A 156 -7.40 -1.91 1.58
CA MET A 156 -7.85 -1.18 0.39
C MET A 156 -6.83 -0.15 -0.11
N VAL A 157 -6.19 0.60 0.80
CA VAL A 157 -5.14 1.56 0.40
C VAL A 157 -3.91 0.82 -0.13
N SER A 158 -3.55 -0.32 0.47
CA SER A 158 -2.46 -1.18 -0.03
C SER A 158 -2.77 -1.73 -1.43
N ASP A 159 -3.98 -2.25 -1.63
CA ASP A 159 -4.44 -2.76 -2.93
C ASP A 159 -4.44 -1.66 -3.99
N ALA A 160 -4.90 -0.45 -3.64
CA ALA A 160 -4.91 0.70 -4.55
C ALA A 160 -3.50 1.07 -5.01
N TYR A 161 -2.50 1.03 -4.12
CA TYR A 161 -1.11 1.24 -4.51
C TYR A 161 -0.60 0.15 -5.46
N GLN A 162 -0.93 -1.12 -5.19
CA GLN A 162 -0.54 -2.23 -6.08
C GLN A 162 -1.22 -2.15 -7.44
N GLU A 163 -2.51 -1.85 -7.46
CA GLU A 163 -3.28 -1.70 -8.71
C GLU A 163 -2.75 -0.54 -9.55
N ALA A 164 -2.45 0.60 -8.90
CA ALA A 164 -1.85 1.76 -9.56
C ALA A 164 -0.50 1.41 -10.18
N ASP A 165 0.40 0.77 -9.43
CA ASP A 165 1.71 0.35 -9.92
C ASP A 165 1.60 -0.63 -11.09
N ASN A 166 0.75 -1.65 -10.98
CA ASN A 166 0.52 -2.62 -12.05
C ASN A 166 -0.09 -1.96 -13.30
N PHE A 167 -1.07 -1.06 -13.12
CA PHE A 167 -1.67 -0.32 -14.23
C PHE A 167 -0.63 0.52 -14.98
N LEU A 168 0.18 1.27 -14.25
CA LEU A 168 1.22 2.12 -14.82
C LEU A 168 2.29 1.31 -15.57
N LYS A 169 2.72 0.19 -15.02
CA LYS A 169 3.66 -0.73 -15.67
C LYS A 169 3.10 -1.31 -16.97
N ASN A 170 1.86 -1.79 -16.94
CA ASN A 170 1.19 -2.41 -18.09
C ASN A 170 0.94 -1.39 -19.21
N ASN A 171 0.73 -0.13 -18.89
CA ASN A 171 0.50 0.95 -19.85
C ASN A 171 1.79 1.70 -20.27
N LYS A 172 2.97 1.17 -19.93
CA LYS A 172 4.28 1.77 -20.26
C LYS A 172 4.47 3.19 -19.69
N ARG A 173 3.81 3.49 -18.56
CA ARG A 173 3.90 4.77 -17.86
C ARG A 173 4.91 4.69 -16.72
N LYS A 174 6.10 4.18 -17.00
CA LYS A 174 7.18 4.00 -16.03
C LYS A 174 7.63 5.33 -15.43
N ASP A 175 7.63 6.39 -16.22
CA ASP A 175 7.89 7.77 -15.79
C ASP A 175 6.96 8.18 -14.65
N VAL A 176 5.66 7.97 -14.83
CA VAL A 176 4.65 8.29 -13.81
C VAL A 176 4.80 7.39 -12.59
N SER A 177 5.01 6.07 -12.78
CA SER A 177 5.23 5.13 -11.68
C SER A 177 6.43 5.54 -10.82
N ALA A 178 7.56 5.88 -11.44
CA ALA A 178 8.76 6.34 -10.74
C ALA A 178 8.48 7.59 -9.88
N LEU A 179 7.76 8.57 -10.43
CA LEU A 179 7.42 9.80 -9.71
C LEU A 179 6.43 9.55 -8.56
N VAL A 180 5.41 8.71 -8.76
CA VAL A 180 4.44 8.35 -7.70
C VAL A 180 5.16 7.66 -6.54
N LEU A 181 6.03 6.70 -6.82
CA LEU A 181 6.82 6.01 -5.80
C LEU A 181 7.75 6.98 -5.06
N THR A 182 8.40 7.86 -5.79
CA THR A 182 9.30 8.88 -5.21
C THR A 182 8.54 9.86 -4.32
N GLY A 183 7.40 10.37 -4.78
CA GLY A 183 6.57 11.29 -4.00
C GLY A 183 6.06 10.67 -2.71
N GLY A 184 5.54 9.44 -2.77
CA GLY A 184 5.07 8.72 -1.59
C GLY A 184 6.18 8.43 -0.58
N TRP A 185 7.40 8.15 -1.06
CA TRP A 185 8.55 7.98 -0.20
C TRP A 185 9.00 9.30 0.45
N ILE A 186 9.08 10.38 -0.30
CA ILE A 186 9.47 11.71 0.22
C ILE A 186 8.53 12.11 1.36
N GLU A 187 7.21 11.99 1.16
CA GLU A 187 6.22 12.35 2.16
C GLU A 187 6.30 11.45 3.39
N SER A 188 6.51 10.16 3.20
CA SER A 188 6.69 9.21 4.31
C SER A 188 7.94 9.54 5.13
N LEU A 189 9.03 9.95 4.48
CA LEU A 189 10.25 10.39 5.15
C LEU A 189 10.01 11.69 5.92
N TRP A 190 9.27 12.63 5.33
CA TRP A 190 8.87 13.88 5.99
C TRP A 190 8.12 13.61 7.29
N PHE A 191 7.13 12.73 7.28
CA PHE A 191 6.41 12.32 8.50
C PHE A 191 7.36 11.72 9.53
N ALA A 192 8.19 10.77 9.11
CA ALA A 192 9.10 10.09 10.02
C ALA A 192 10.11 11.04 10.68
N VAL A 193 10.69 11.97 9.91
CA VAL A 193 11.66 12.95 10.43
C VAL A 193 11.00 13.90 11.45
N ASN A 194 9.83 14.45 11.13
CA ASN A 194 9.12 15.36 12.05
C ASN A 194 8.71 14.65 13.34
N VAL A 195 8.26 13.41 13.25
CA VAL A 195 7.90 12.62 14.43
C VAL A 195 9.15 12.25 15.24
N ALA A 196 10.23 11.82 14.59
CA ALA A 196 11.48 11.52 15.29
C ALA A 196 12.05 12.74 16.01
N GLU A 197 11.96 13.92 15.39
CA GLU A 197 12.41 15.17 16.03
C GLU A 197 11.64 15.48 17.32
N LYS A 198 10.32 15.31 17.30
CA LYS A 198 9.42 15.57 18.44
C LYS A 198 9.52 14.49 19.51
N THR A 199 9.55 13.22 19.12
CA THR A 199 9.41 12.09 20.07
C THR A 199 10.72 11.44 20.48
N LYS A 200 11.77 11.59 19.67
CA LYS A 200 13.05 10.88 19.81
C LYS A 200 12.90 9.35 19.87
N ASN A 201 11.83 8.82 19.26
CA ASN A 201 11.55 7.40 19.25
C ASN A 201 12.60 6.64 18.43
N LYS A 202 13.22 5.62 19.04
CA LYS A 202 14.34 4.88 18.45
C LYS A 202 13.95 4.10 17.20
N ASP A 203 12.76 3.50 17.18
CA ASP A 203 12.30 2.69 16.04
C ASP A 203 12.04 3.58 14.83
N VAL A 204 11.49 4.78 15.03
CA VAL A 204 11.29 5.77 13.96
C VAL A 204 12.64 6.28 13.45
N ILE A 205 13.60 6.58 14.35
CA ILE A 205 14.95 7.00 13.97
C ILE A 205 15.66 5.90 13.18
N GLN A 206 15.57 4.65 13.62
CA GLN A 206 16.13 3.51 12.90
C GLN A 206 15.52 3.39 11.49
N ARG A 207 14.19 3.49 11.38
CA ARG A 207 13.50 3.46 10.09
C ARG A 207 13.97 4.56 9.14
N ILE A 208 14.23 5.76 9.65
CA ILE A 208 14.84 6.84 8.86
C ILE A 208 16.22 6.41 8.34
N GLY A 209 17.06 5.87 9.22
CA GLY A 209 18.40 5.37 8.82
C GLY A 209 18.33 4.36 7.68
N GLU A 210 17.44 3.38 7.75
CA GLU A 210 17.21 2.34 6.73
C GLU A 210 16.93 2.91 5.33
N GLN A 211 16.49 4.19 5.23
CA GLN A 211 16.18 4.84 3.95
C GLN A 211 17.43 5.12 3.10
N LYS A 212 18.65 4.98 3.65
CA LYS A 212 19.91 5.09 2.91
C LYS A 212 19.96 4.21 1.65
N ILE A 213 19.39 3.00 1.72
CA ILE A 213 19.30 2.08 0.57
C ILE A 213 18.19 2.52 -0.38
N THR A 214 17.08 3.02 0.18
CA THR A 214 15.91 3.45 -0.61
C THR A 214 16.24 4.61 -1.53
N ILE A 215 17.03 5.61 -1.07
CA ILE A 215 17.46 6.74 -1.89
C ILE A 215 18.23 6.25 -3.12
N LYS A 216 19.16 5.31 -2.95
CA LYS A 216 19.94 4.72 -4.06
C LYS A 216 19.03 4.02 -5.08
N ASN A 217 18.00 3.34 -4.60
CA ASN A 217 17.00 2.68 -5.44
C ASN A 217 16.15 3.69 -6.22
N LEU A 218 15.71 4.77 -5.58
CA LEU A 218 14.93 5.82 -6.24
C LEU A 218 15.72 6.54 -7.32
N LYS A 219 16.99 6.84 -7.06
CA LYS A 219 17.88 7.43 -8.08
C LYS A 219 18.00 6.52 -9.31
N LYS A 220 18.26 5.22 -9.12
CA LYS A 220 18.30 4.25 -10.23
C LYS A 220 16.98 4.18 -10.99
N LEU A 221 15.86 4.30 -10.28
CA LEU A 221 14.53 4.28 -10.87
C LEU A 221 14.26 5.50 -11.75
N LEU A 222 14.77 6.66 -11.37
CA LEU A 222 14.61 7.93 -12.07
C LEU A 222 15.69 8.19 -13.13
N GLU A 223 16.86 7.55 -13.04
CA GLU A 223 18.02 7.75 -13.92
C GLU A 223 17.69 7.72 -15.42
N PRO A 224 16.84 6.81 -15.94
CA PRO A 224 16.48 6.79 -17.36
C PRO A 224 15.88 8.10 -17.87
N PHE A 225 15.24 8.88 -16.97
CA PHE A 225 14.52 10.11 -17.29
C PHE A 225 15.37 11.38 -17.09
N TYR A 226 16.60 11.25 -16.54
CA TYR A 226 17.46 12.39 -16.18
C TYR A 226 17.66 13.38 -17.33
N LYS A 227 17.87 12.86 -18.56
CA LYS A 227 18.12 13.67 -19.76
C LYS A 227 16.86 14.07 -20.52
N GLU A 228 15.71 13.56 -20.14
CA GLU A 228 14.48 13.79 -20.89
C GLU A 228 13.88 15.16 -20.61
N LYS A 229 13.89 15.56 -19.33
CA LYS A 229 13.28 16.83 -18.88
C LYS A 229 14.02 17.42 -17.68
N PRO A 230 14.14 18.76 -17.63
CA PRO A 230 14.85 19.43 -16.53
C PRO A 230 14.31 19.11 -15.14
N GLU A 231 12.98 18.91 -14.99
CA GLU A 231 12.37 18.63 -13.70
C GLU A 231 12.86 17.30 -13.10
N TYR A 232 13.13 16.30 -13.95
CA TYR A 232 13.70 15.01 -13.48
C TYR A 232 15.16 15.19 -13.03
N ALA A 233 15.94 15.96 -13.77
CA ALA A 233 17.32 16.25 -13.38
C ALA A 233 17.37 16.95 -12.02
N GLU A 234 16.55 17.99 -11.83
CA GLU A 234 16.45 18.71 -10.56
C GLU A 234 16.07 17.80 -9.39
N LEU A 235 15.05 16.94 -9.56
CA LEU A 235 14.66 15.97 -8.52
C LEU A 235 15.76 14.98 -8.19
N ILE A 236 16.47 14.47 -9.20
CA ILE A 236 17.58 13.53 -9.00
C ILE A 236 18.75 14.22 -8.30
N ASP A 237 19.08 15.45 -8.67
CA ASP A 237 20.14 16.23 -8.02
C ASP A 237 19.80 16.47 -6.55
N GLN A 238 18.55 16.81 -6.21
CA GLN A 238 18.10 16.92 -4.82
C GLN A 238 18.18 15.57 -4.05
N LEU A 239 17.91 14.45 -4.71
CA LEU A 239 18.07 13.12 -4.10
C LEU A 239 19.57 12.77 -3.90
N ILE A 240 20.46 13.24 -4.77
CA ILE A 240 21.92 13.11 -4.60
C ILE A 240 22.39 13.90 -3.38
N ASP A 241 21.93 15.14 -3.22
CA ASP A 241 22.25 15.95 -2.05
C ASP A 241 21.77 15.29 -0.76
N LEU A 242 20.53 14.78 -0.76
CA LEU A 242 19.98 14.06 0.37
C LEU A 242 20.77 12.76 0.66
N GLU A 243 21.21 12.02 -0.37
CA GLU A 243 22.03 10.83 -0.20
C GLU A 243 23.35 11.16 0.52
N THR A 244 23.99 12.29 0.23
CA THR A 244 25.22 12.69 0.92
C THR A 244 25.02 12.83 2.42
N VAL A 245 23.84 13.28 2.85
CA VAL A 245 23.47 13.34 4.28
C VAL A 245 23.30 11.92 4.85
N PHE A 246 22.61 11.05 4.14
CA PHE A 246 22.42 9.66 4.57
C PHE A 246 23.71 8.84 4.55
N ASP A 247 24.70 9.18 3.72
CA ASP A 247 25.97 8.48 3.68
C ASP A 247 26.80 8.69 4.96
N GLN A 248 26.50 9.72 5.74
CA GLN A 248 27.11 9.95 7.05
C GLN A 248 26.56 9.01 8.14
N ILE A 249 25.43 8.31 7.89
CA ILE A 249 24.83 7.37 8.83
C ILE A 249 25.67 6.08 8.84
N VAL A 250 26.18 5.74 10.01
CA VAL A 250 26.91 4.49 10.26
C VAL A 250 25.98 3.55 11.02
N TYR A 251 25.81 2.33 10.47
CA TYR A 251 25.06 1.28 11.17
C TYR A 251 26.00 0.48 12.06
N THR A 252 25.61 0.33 13.31
CA THR A 252 26.19 -0.66 14.22
C THR A 252 25.13 -1.74 14.45
N TYR A 253 25.47 -2.98 14.13
CA TYR A 253 24.60 -4.13 14.41
C TYR A 253 25.05 -4.75 15.72
N GLU A 254 24.17 -4.76 16.72
CA GLU A 254 24.34 -5.54 17.92
C GLU A 254 23.55 -6.85 17.74
N TYR A 255 24.26 -7.98 17.74
CA TYR A 255 23.61 -9.29 17.68
C TYR A 255 22.99 -9.58 19.03
N VAL A 256 21.67 -9.48 19.14
CA VAL A 256 20.91 -9.93 20.32
C VAL A 256 20.49 -11.37 20.06
N ASP A 257 21.11 -12.33 20.72
CA ASP A 257 20.70 -13.72 20.68
C ASP A 257 19.41 -13.89 21.50
N THR A 258 18.28 -13.77 20.81
CA THR A 258 16.94 -13.86 21.39
C THR A 258 16.65 -15.25 21.99
N PHE A 259 17.37 -16.29 21.53
CA PHE A 259 17.21 -17.66 22.07
C PHE A 259 17.79 -17.77 23.48
N PHE A 260 18.95 -17.22 23.75
CA PHE A 260 19.52 -17.22 25.11
C PHE A 260 18.87 -16.19 26.06
N ALA A 261 18.27 -15.12 25.53
CA ALA A 261 17.54 -14.17 26.36
C ALA A 261 16.24 -14.76 26.94
N SER A 262 15.52 -15.59 26.17
CA SER A 262 14.32 -16.29 26.65
C SER A 262 14.62 -17.34 27.72
N LEU A 263 15.76 -18.06 27.62
CA LEU A 263 16.16 -19.06 28.62
C LEU A 263 16.59 -18.44 29.96
N ARG A 264 16.99 -17.16 29.98
CA ARG A 264 17.31 -16.45 31.23
C ARG A 264 16.08 -15.90 31.96
N SER A 265 15.01 -15.58 31.24
CA SER A 265 13.78 -15.09 31.86
C SER A 265 12.97 -16.19 32.54
N ASP A 266 13.13 -17.47 32.10
CA ASP A 266 12.44 -18.61 32.66
C ASP A 266 13.20 -19.28 33.85
N ALA A 267 14.39 -18.77 34.18
CA ALA A 267 15.25 -19.25 35.25
C ALA A 267 15.29 -18.34 36.51
N SER A 268 14.50 -17.26 36.52
CA SER A 268 14.35 -16.34 37.64
C SER A 268 12.90 -16.33 38.14
#